data_6bb713231c043f07f6ddaa033487b698
#
_entry.id   6bb713231c043f07f6ddaa033487b698
#
_cell.length_a   1.000
_cell.length_b   1.000
_cell.length_c   1.000
_cell.angle_alpha   90.00
_cell.angle_beta   90.00
_cell.angle_gamma   90.00
#
_symmetry.space_group_name_H-M   'P 1'
#
loop_
_entity.id
_entity.type
_entity.pdbx_description
1 polymer ?
#
loop_
_entity_poly.entity_id
_entity_poly.type
_entity_poly.pdbx_seq_one_letter_code
_entity_poly.pdbx_strand_id
1 'polypeptide(L)'
;MAWPAVVLILISAVMHTAWNSIAKKCDTGPAFFAISTGVSVALFIPLMPWCWPLITTLPGEFWTVFVLTVASQTAYFYFLGKGYSCGELSVVYPIARSYPIIVVTAVGFMFGQTPTLPALAGVILVVAGCFLVQMRRFSEWSVRRFLQMASLFALLAACGSAGYSICDKHNMDIMAQANTALAQPVNAAIVPLCYNWLISAPLSLTLFAIALRNPARIRETMRCFRGRAALVGILTFAAYALVLAAMQFVANVSYVVAFRQVSILLTVVVGIFMLGEERNAPKLVGAIVMF
;
A
#
# COMPACT_ATOMS: atom_id res chain seq x y z
N MET A 1 4.76 -4.16 -19.13
CA MET A 1 4.14 -2.93 -18.59
C MET A 1 4.32 -1.80 -19.58
N ALA A 2 3.29 -0.95 -19.75
CA ALA A 2 3.42 0.27 -20.54
C ALA A 2 4.32 1.29 -19.80
N TRP A 3 5.09 2.09 -20.53
CA TRP A 3 6.02 3.07 -19.96
C TRP A 3 5.36 4.05 -18.95
N PRO A 4 4.12 4.56 -19.19
CA PRO A 4 3.45 5.42 -18.21
C PRO A 4 3.28 4.75 -16.84
N ALA A 5 2.92 3.44 -16.79
CA ALA A 5 2.77 2.73 -15.53
C ALA A 5 4.09 2.65 -14.75
N VAL A 6 5.22 2.46 -15.44
CA VAL A 6 6.56 2.43 -14.83
C VAL A 6 6.86 3.76 -14.13
N VAL A 7 6.67 4.87 -14.84
CA VAL A 7 6.93 6.22 -14.30
C VAL A 7 6.03 6.52 -13.10
N LEU A 8 4.73 6.24 -13.21
CA LEU A 8 3.78 6.46 -12.13
C LEU A 8 4.16 5.67 -10.86
N ILE A 9 4.57 4.40 -11.00
CA ILE A 9 4.97 3.57 -9.86
C ILE A 9 6.29 4.05 -9.25
N LEU A 10 7.26 4.51 -10.05
CA LEU A 10 8.51 5.05 -9.54
C LEU A 10 8.28 6.32 -8.71
N ILE A 11 7.45 7.25 -9.20
CA ILE A 11 7.08 8.44 -8.43
C ILE A 11 6.34 8.04 -7.15
N SER A 12 5.39 7.11 -7.25
CA SER A 12 4.69 6.55 -6.10
C SER A 12 5.65 5.92 -5.09
N ALA A 13 6.68 5.20 -5.54
CA ALA A 13 7.68 4.58 -4.68
C ALA A 13 8.46 5.61 -3.85
N VAL A 14 8.83 6.74 -4.43
CA VAL A 14 9.46 7.86 -3.71
C VAL A 14 8.53 8.41 -2.63
N MET A 15 7.27 8.67 -2.96
CA MET A 15 6.26 9.14 -2.01
C MET A 15 6.00 8.12 -0.90
N HIS A 16 5.94 6.82 -1.25
CA HIS A 16 5.83 5.75 -0.27
C HIS A 16 7.01 5.71 0.69
N THR A 17 8.23 5.87 0.20
CA THR A 17 9.43 5.97 1.05
C THR A 17 9.36 7.19 1.97
N ALA A 18 8.93 8.33 1.45
CA ALA A 18 8.83 9.57 2.23
C ALA A 18 7.83 9.43 3.39
N TRP A 19 6.57 9.02 3.11
CA TRP A 19 5.58 8.95 4.18
C TRP A 19 5.90 7.86 5.20
N ASN A 20 6.46 6.70 4.79
CA ASN A 20 6.90 5.68 5.74
C ASN A 20 8.02 6.19 6.67
N SER A 21 8.97 6.94 6.11
CA SER A 21 10.07 7.54 6.91
C SER A 21 9.57 8.55 7.94
N ILE A 22 8.52 9.32 7.60
CA ILE A 22 7.87 10.26 8.51
C ILE A 22 7.06 9.49 9.57
N ALA A 23 6.25 8.53 9.15
CA ALA A 23 5.42 7.71 10.01
C ALA A 23 6.26 6.94 11.04
N LYS A 24 7.43 6.43 10.65
CA LYS A 24 8.38 5.72 11.54
C LYS A 24 8.74 6.51 12.81
N LYS A 25 8.67 7.84 12.74
CA LYS A 25 8.96 8.75 13.87
C LYS A 25 7.71 9.11 14.70
N CYS A 26 6.57 8.47 14.41
CA CYS A 26 5.29 8.73 15.05
C CYS A 26 4.73 7.46 15.69
N ASP A 27 3.74 7.60 16.55
CA ASP A 27 2.96 6.46 17.06
C ASP A 27 1.93 6.03 16.01
N THR A 28 2.32 5.06 15.17
CA THR A 28 1.55 4.60 14.01
C THR A 28 0.45 3.60 14.39
N GLY A 29 -0.52 4.03 15.15
CA GLY A 29 -1.73 3.25 15.47
C GLY A 29 -2.94 3.66 14.62
N PRO A 30 -4.13 3.03 14.87
CA PRO A 30 -5.38 3.38 14.19
C PRO A 30 -5.72 4.87 14.27
N ALA A 31 -5.45 5.54 15.38
CA ALA A 31 -5.67 6.97 15.56
C ALA A 31 -4.84 7.82 14.57
N PHE A 32 -3.56 7.48 14.41
CA PHE A 32 -2.68 8.17 13.49
C PHE A 32 -3.15 8.03 12.04
N PHE A 33 -3.45 6.82 11.61
CA PHE A 33 -3.92 6.56 10.26
C PHE A 33 -5.33 7.10 9.99
N ALA A 34 -6.23 7.09 10.98
CA ALA A 34 -7.54 7.71 10.85
C ALA A 34 -7.44 9.22 10.60
N ILE A 35 -6.59 9.91 11.36
CA ILE A 35 -6.36 11.35 11.18
C ILE A 35 -5.68 11.63 9.84
N SER A 36 -4.67 10.81 9.46
CA SER A 36 -3.98 10.97 8.18
C SER A 36 -4.94 10.81 7.00
N THR A 37 -5.73 9.75 6.96
CA THR A 37 -6.71 9.51 5.88
C THR A 37 -7.84 10.54 5.91
N GLY A 38 -8.29 10.96 7.10
CA GLY A 38 -9.31 12.00 7.26
C GLY A 38 -8.88 13.35 6.69
N VAL A 39 -7.62 13.74 6.85
CA VAL A 39 -7.07 14.95 6.21
C VAL A 39 -7.12 14.84 4.69
N SER A 40 -6.77 13.68 4.14
CA SER A 40 -6.85 13.47 2.69
C SER A 40 -8.29 13.56 2.18
N VAL A 41 -9.25 12.96 2.90
CA VAL A 41 -10.67 13.06 2.59
C VAL A 41 -11.13 14.52 2.56
N ALA A 42 -10.80 15.29 3.59
CA ALA A 42 -11.17 16.70 3.67
C ALA A 42 -10.55 17.54 2.55
N LEU A 43 -9.27 17.30 2.24
CA LEU A 43 -8.54 18.05 1.20
C LEU A 43 -9.08 17.80 -0.21
N PHE A 44 -9.50 16.56 -0.49
CA PHE A 44 -9.94 16.16 -1.84
C PHE A 44 -11.48 16.13 -2.00
N ILE A 45 -12.26 16.56 -1.00
CA ILE A 45 -13.72 16.75 -1.11
C ILE A 45 -14.11 17.61 -2.34
N PRO A 46 -13.39 18.72 -2.65
CA PRO A 46 -13.78 19.56 -3.80
C PRO A 46 -13.72 18.84 -5.15
N LEU A 47 -13.07 17.67 -5.21
CA LEU A 47 -12.99 16.87 -6.44
C LEU A 47 -14.31 16.10 -6.73
N MET A 48 -15.13 15.86 -5.72
CA MET A 48 -16.32 15.00 -5.80
C MET A 48 -17.38 15.45 -6.81
N PRO A 49 -17.69 16.74 -6.97
CA PRO A 49 -18.66 17.17 -7.99
C PRO A 49 -18.32 16.70 -9.40
N TRP A 50 -17.04 16.67 -9.77
CA TRP A 50 -16.59 16.17 -11.09
C TRP A 50 -16.69 14.65 -11.22
N CYS A 51 -16.64 13.94 -10.11
CA CYS A 51 -16.73 12.48 -10.08
C CYS A 51 -18.16 11.96 -10.00
N TRP A 52 -19.09 12.81 -9.57
CA TRP A 52 -20.48 12.42 -9.30
C TRP A 52 -21.18 11.72 -10.47
N PRO A 53 -21.08 12.22 -11.73
CA PRO A 53 -21.70 11.54 -12.87
C PRO A 53 -21.21 10.10 -13.06
N LEU A 54 -19.92 9.83 -12.80
CA LEU A 54 -19.37 8.49 -12.87
C LEU A 54 -19.85 7.62 -11.71
N ILE A 55 -19.83 8.15 -10.48
CA ILE A 55 -20.21 7.39 -9.27
C ILE A 55 -21.65 6.88 -9.35
N THR A 56 -22.57 7.68 -9.89
CA THR A 56 -23.99 7.32 -9.99
C THR A 56 -24.28 6.25 -11.04
N THR A 57 -23.36 5.95 -11.93
CA THR A 57 -23.51 4.91 -12.96
C THR A 57 -22.87 3.58 -12.60
N LEU A 58 -22.19 3.50 -11.45
CA LEU A 58 -21.46 2.29 -11.04
C LEU A 58 -22.42 1.15 -10.69
N PRO A 59 -22.18 -0.07 -11.21
CA PRO A 59 -23.05 -1.22 -10.99
C PRO A 59 -22.93 -1.77 -9.56
N GLY A 60 -23.92 -2.60 -9.16
CA GLY A 60 -23.93 -3.24 -7.84
C GLY A 60 -22.68 -4.10 -7.55
N GLU A 61 -22.12 -4.74 -8.58
CA GLU A 61 -20.88 -5.49 -8.48
C GLU A 61 -19.72 -4.64 -7.95
N PHE A 62 -19.58 -3.40 -8.46
CA PHE A 62 -18.58 -2.45 -7.97
C PHE A 62 -18.68 -2.26 -6.45
N TRP A 63 -19.88 -2.03 -5.93
CA TRP A 63 -20.07 -1.76 -4.50
C TRP A 63 -19.79 -2.98 -3.62
N THR A 64 -20.07 -4.19 -4.12
CA THR A 64 -19.71 -5.43 -3.42
C THR A 64 -18.21 -5.58 -3.28
N VAL A 65 -17.46 -5.40 -4.37
CA VAL A 65 -16.00 -5.47 -4.36
C VAL A 65 -15.38 -4.30 -3.58
N PHE A 66 -16.02 -3.13 -3.63
CA PHE A 66 -15.63 -1.93 -2.88
C PHE A 66 -15.65 -2.17 -1.35
N VAL A 67 -16.67 -2.85 -0.83
CA VAL A 67 -16.72 -3.23 0.60
C VAL A 67 -15.54 -4.13 0.97
N LEU A 68 -15.19 -5.09 0.10
CA LEU A 68 -14.01 -5.96 0.30
C LEU A 68 -12.71 -5.16 0.28
N THR A 69 -12.58 -4.16 -0.61
CA THR A 69 -11.45 -3.24 -0.63
C THR A 69 -11.31 -2.51 0.70
N VAL A 70 -12.38 -1.88 1.19
CA VAL A 70 -12.35 -1.11 2.45
C VAL A 70 -12.00 -2.02 3.64
N ALA A 71 -12.60 -3.21 3.71
CA ALA A 71 -12.29 -4.20 4.74
C ALA A 71 -10.81 -4.62 4.70
N SER A 72 -10.30 -4.91 3.50
CA SER A 72 -8.91 -5.31 3.29
C SER A 72 -7.91 -4.20 3.63
N GLN A 73 -8.20 -2.95 3.27
CA GLN A 73 -7.37 -1.81 3.64
C GLN A 73 -7.42 -1.51 5.14
N THR A 74 -8.59 -1.63 5.76
CA THR A 74 -8.73 -1.47 7.22
C THR A 74 -7.90 -2.53 7.93
N ALA A 75 -8.00 -3.79 7.51
CA ALA A 75 -7.20 -4.89 8.04
C ALA A 75 -5.69 -4.63 7.85
N TYR A 76 -5.28 -4.17 6.66
CA TYR A 76 -3.89 -3.79 6.39
C TYR A 76 -3.36 -2.77 7.39
N PHE A 77 -4.01 -1.62 7.54
CA PHE A 77 -3.53 -0.57 8.45
C PHE A 77 -3.60 -0.98 9.92
N TYR A 78 -4.62 -1.72 10.32
CA TYR A 78 -4.77 -2.21 11.67
C TYR A 78 -3.66 -3.20 12.04
N PHE A 79 -3.44 -4.23 11.22
CA PHE A 79 -2.43 -5.25 11.49
C PHE A 79 -1.01 -4.73 11.30
N LEU A 80 -0.79 -3.81 10.35
CA LEU A 80 0.51 -3.14 10.20
C LEU A 80 0.87 -2.35 11.46
N GLY A 81 -0.07 -1.56 11.99
CA GLY A 81 0.12 -0.83 13.25
C GLY A 81 0.40 -1.77 14.43
N LYS A 82 -0.33 -2.90 14.53
CA LYS A 82 -0.06 -3.94 15.54
C LYS A 82 1.30 -4.59 15.35
N GLY A 83 1.70 -4.87 14.13
CA GLY A 83 3.03 -5.40 13.83
C GLY A 83 4.13 -4.45 14.32
N TYR A 84 4.01 -3.16 14.03
CA TYR A 84 4.97 -2.15 14.48
C TYR A 84 5.02 -1.96 16.00
N SER A 85 3.92 -2.17 16.71
CA SER A 85 3.90 -2.10 18.17
C SER A 85 4.48 -3.33 18.86
N CYS A 86 4.54 -4.48 18.18
CA CYS A 86 4.98 -5.76 18.75
C CYS A 86 6.37 -6.21 18.29
N GLY A 87 6.96 -5.55 17.27
CA GLY A 87 8.22 -6.01 16.67
C GLY A 87 9.05 -4.92 16.02
N GLU A 88 10.26 -5.30 15.65
CA GLU A 88 11.18 -4.41 14.94
C GLU A 88 10.63 -4.10 13.53
N LEU A 89 10.75 -2.84 13.13
CA LEU A 89 10.34 -2.38 11.79
C LEU A 89 11.07 -3.16 10.69
N SER A 90 12.33 -3.51 10.92
CA SER A 90 13.18 -4.30 10.03
C SER A 90 12.68 -5.73 9.78
N VAL A 91 11.76 -6.23 10.60
CA VAL A 91 11.10 -7.54 10.40
C VAL A 91 9.71 -7.37 9.81
N VAL A 92 8.90 -6.48 10.40
CA VAL A 92 7.48 -6.30 10.05
C VAL A 92 7.32 -5.73 8.65
N TYR A 93 8.07 -4.68 8.32
CA TYR A 93 7.89 -3.96 7.06
C TYR A 93 8.19 -4.82 5.82
N PRO A 94 9.30 -5.55 5.75
CA PRO A 94 9.58 -6.40 4.60
C PRO A 94 8.58 -7.57 4.45
N ILE A 95 8.13 -8.18 5.56
CA ILE A 95 7.11 -9.23 5.49
C ILE A 95 5.81 -8.65 4.92
N ALA A 96 5.32 -7.55 5.49
CA ALA A 96 4.10 -6.89 5.03
C ALA A 96 4.17 -6.44 3.56
N ARG A 97 5.38 -6.23 3.03
CA ARG A 97 5.61 -5.78 1.65
C ARG A 97 5.89 -6.92 0.67
N SER A 98 6.65 -7.94 1.06
CA SER A 98 7.05 -9.03 0.16
C SER A 98 5.92 -10.04 -0.08
N TYR A 99 5.19 -10.40 0.97
CA TYR A 99 4.16 -11.43 0.86
C TYR A 99 2.98 -11.08 -0.05
N PRO A 100 2.54 -9.81 -0.17
CA PRO A 100 1.44 -9.48 -1.09
C PRO A 100 1.69 -9.93 -2.52
N ILE A 101 2.92 -9.88 -3.02
CA ILE A 101 3.23 -10.31 -4.38
C ILE A 101 3.02 -11.82 -4.55
N ILE A 102 3.37 -12.62 -3.53
CA ILE A 102 3.16 -14.07 -3.56
C ILE A 102 1.66 -14.37 -3.61
N VAL A 103 0.88 -13.73 -2.72
CA VAL A 103 -0.57 -13.94 -2.64
C VAL A 103 -1.25 -13.50 -3.94
N VAL A 104 -0.94 -12.30 -4.45
CA VAL A 104 -1.53 -11.78 -5.69
C VAL A 104 -1.18 -12.66 -6.89
N THR A 105 0.06 -13.15 -6.97
CA THR A 105 0.48 -14.05 -8.04
C THR A 105 -0.25 -15.40 -7.94
N ALA A 106 -0.35 -15.97 -6.73
CA ALA A 106 -1.06 -17.24 -6.51
C ALA A 106 -2.56 -17.12 -6.87
N VAL A 107 -3.20 -16.03 -6.43
CA VAL A 107 -4.60 -15.75 -6.80
C VAL A 107 -4.75 -15.54 -8.30
N GLY A 108 -3.82 -14.83 -8.95
CA GLY A 108 -3.81 -14.66 -10.39
C GLY A 108 -3.80 -16.01 -11.13
N PHE A 109 -3.00 -16.98 -10.66
CA PHE A 109 -3.01 -18.34 -11.19
C PHE A 109 -4.38 -19.02 -11.07
N MET A 110 -5.07 -18.88 -9.95
CA MET A 110 -6.41 -19.45 -9.75
C MET A 110 -7.45 -18.88 -10.74
N PHE A 111 -7.25 -17.65 -11.18
CA PHE A 111 -8.10 -16.97 -12.18
C PHE A 111 -7.55 -17.10 -13.62
N GLY A 112 -6.65 -18.07 -13.89
CA GLY A 112 -6.14 -18.33 -15.22
C GLY A 112 -5.11 -17.33 -15.75
N GLN A 113 -4.65 -16.40 -14.92
CA GLN A 113 -3.58 -15.48 -15.29
C GLN A 113 -2.23 -16.18 -15.12
N THR A 114 -1.63 -16.61 -16.21
CA THR A 114 -0.30 -17.25 -16.20
C THR A 114 0.78 -16.19 -16.39
N PRO A 115 1.56 -15.81 -15.35
CA PRO A 115 2.71 -14.97 -15.53
C PRO A 115 3.76 -15.69 -16.40
N THR A 116 4.49 -14.93 -17.20
CA THR A 116 5.60 -15.47 -17.98
C THR A 116 6.71 -15.98 -17.05
N LEU A 117 7.52 -16.95 -17.51
CA LEU A 117 8.66 -17.46 -16.73
C LEU A 117 9.60 -16.36 -16.23
N PRO A 118 9.99 -15.33 -17.04
CA PRO A 118 10.78 -14.22 -16.53
C PRO A 118 10.06 -13.41 -15.42
N ALA A 119 8.73 -13.25 -15.51
CA ALA A 119 7.98 -12.55 -14.47
C ALA A 119 7.96 -13.35 -13.16
N LEU A 120 7.81 -14.68 -13.24
CA LEU A 120 7.87 -15.56 -12.07
C LEU A 120 9.25 -15.54 -11.42
N ALA A 121 10.32 -15.61 -12.22
CA ALA A 121 11.69 -15.45 -11.73
C ALA A 121 11.89 -14.09 -11.02
N GLY A 122 11.38 -13.01 -11.61
CA GLY A 122 11.40 -11.66 -10.99
C GLY A 122 10.67 -11.64 -9.64
N VAL A 123 9.50 -12.28 -9.52
CA VAL A 123 8.78 -12.40 -8.24
C VAL A 123 9.62 -13.12 -7.20
N ILE A 124 10.26 -14.23 -7.56
CA ILE A 124 11.14 -15.00 -6.66
C ILE A 124 12.34 -14.15 -6.21
N LEU A 125 12.98 -13.43 -7.12
CA LEU A 125 14.11 -12.55 -6.82
C LEU A 125 13.71 -11.41 -5.88
N VAL A 126 12.56 -10.76 -6.14
CA VAL A 126 12.04 -9.70 -5.25
C VAL A 126 11.77 -10.24 -3.85
N VAL A 127 11.15 -11.42 -3.74
CA VAL A 127 10.87 -12.06 -2.44
C VAL A 127 12.17 -12.42 -1.72
N ALA A 128 13.11 -13.06 -2.41
CA ALA A 128 14.42 -13.42 -1.85
C ALA A 128 15.19 -12.16 -1.39
N GLY A 129 15.22 -11.12 -2.21
CA GLY A 129 15.85 -9.85 -1.87
C GLY A 129 15.21 -9.18 -0.65
N CYS A 130 13.88 -9.20 -0.55
CA CYS A 130 13.16 -8.70 0.62
C CYS A 130 13.53 -9.44 1.91
N PHE A 131 13.76 -10.76 1.85
CA PHE A 131 14.25 -11.52 3.00
C PHE A 131 15.68 -11.14 3.37
N LEU A 132 16.57 -11.00 2.39
CA LEU A 132 17.97 -10.63 2.61
C LEU A 132 18.12 -9.24 3.26
N VAL A 133 17.31 -8.27 2.83
CA VAL A 133 17.34 -6.90 3.40
C VAL A 133 17.06 -6.88 4.91
N GLN A 134 16.34 -7.87 5.44
CA GLN A 134 16.01 -7.99 6.87
C GLN A 134 17.13 -8.55 7.72
N MET A 135 18.12 -9.22 7.13
CA MET A 135 19.19 -9.89 7.84
C MET A 135 20.30 -8.90 8.21
N ARG A 136 20.82 -9.01 9.44
CA ARG A 136 22.06 -8.32 9.82
C ARG A 136 23.29 -9.08 9.35
N ARG A 137 23.24 -10.41 9.41
CA ARG A 137 24.29 -11.34 8.95
C ARG A 137 23.65 -12.53 8.23
N PHE A 138 24.31 -13.10 7.24
CA PHE A 138 23.84 -14.30 6.52
C PHE A 138 23.66 -15.52 7.43
N SER A 139 24.38 -15.56 8.57
CA SER A 139 24.26 -16.62 9.58
C SER A 139 23.02 -16.50 10.49
N GLU A 140 22.28 -15.39 10.44
CA GLU A 140 21.11 -15.13 11.28
C GLU A 140 19.80 -15.71 10.71
N TRP A 141 19.89 -16.65 9.77
CA TRP A 141 18.71 -17.35 9.27
C TRP A 141 18.08 -18.15 10.39
N SER A 142 16.97 -17.65 10.92
CA SER A 142 16.20 -18.33 11.98
C SER A 142 14.72 -18.31 11.65
N VAL A 143 14.17 -19.46 11.31
CA VAL A 143 12.71 -19.64 11.11
C VAL A 143 11.93 -19.20 12.36
N ARG A 144 12.51 -19.35 13.56
CA ARG A 144 11.89 -18.96 14.82
C ARG A 144 11.60 -17.45 14.90
N ARG A 145 12.38 -16.62 14.19
CA ARG A 145 12.17 -15.16 14.10
C ARG A 145 10.88 -14.81 13.33
N PHE A 146 10.51 -15.65 12.35
CA PHE A 146 9.30 -15.48 11.55
C PHE A 146 8.02 -16.02 12.25
N LEU A 147 8.17 -16.78 13.33
CA LEU A 147 7.05 -17.31 14.13
C LEU A 147 6.64 -16.40 15.31
N GLN A 148 7.14 -15.16 15.35
CA GLN A 148 6.77 -14.17 16.35
C GLN A 148 5.42 -13.52 16.04
N MET A 149 4.73 -13.01 17.06
CA MET A 149 3.45 -12.29 16.91
C MET A 149 3.54 -11.12 15.92
N ALA A 150 4.68 -10.41 15.90
CA ALA A 150 4.94 -9.33 14.95
C ALA A 150 4.90 -9.82 13.49
N SER A 151 5.47 -11.00 13.22
CA SER A 151 5.45 -11.61 11.88
C SER A 151 4.05 -12.07 11.49
N LEU A 152 3.26 -12.58 12.42
CA LEU A 152 1.85 -12.93 12.18
C LEU A 152 1.05 -11.68 11.79
N PHE A 153 1.19 -10.57 12.53
CA PHE A 153 0.52 -9.33 12.19
C PHE A 153 0.99 -8.78 10.84
N ALA A 154 2.28 -8.89 10.53
CA ALA A 154 2.82 -8.51 9.23
C ALA A 154 2.24 -9.36 8.08
N LEU A 155 2.05 -10.66 8.30
CA LEU A 155 1.43 -11.56 7.33
C LEU A 155 -0.05 -11.23 7.12
N LEU A 156 -0.80 -10.95 8.20
CA LEU A 156 -2.19 -10.51 8.09
C LEU A 156 -2.31 -9.16 7.37
N ALA A 157 -1.39 -8.23 7.63
CA ALA A 157 -1.29 -6.99 6.86
C ALA A 157 -1.00 -7.26 5.38
N ALA A 158 -0.11 -8.21 5.07
CA ALA A 158 0.19 -8.60 3.70
C ALA A 158 -1.01 -9.19 2.97
N CYS A 159 -1.81 -10.04 3.64
CA CYS A 159 -3.07 -10.55 3.09
C CYS A 159 -4.05 -9.39 2.79
N GLY A 160 -4.20 -8.44 3.72
CA GLY A 160 -4.97 -7.24 3.49
C GLY A 160 -4.48 -6.44 2.27
N SER A 161 -3.14 -6.29 2.15
CA SER A 161 -2.53 -5.59 1.01
C SER A 161 -2.78 -6.30 -0.33
N ALA A 162 -2.71 -7.61 -0.36
CA ALA A 162 -3.04 -8.40 -1.54
C ALA A 162 -4.53 -8.26 -1.90
N GLY A 163 -5.39 -8.41 -0.89
CA GLY A 163 -6.85 -8.31 -1.06
C GLY A 163 -7.27 -6.99 -1.70
N TYR A 164 -6.89 -5.86 -1.11
CA TYR A 164 -7.26 -4.57 -1.71
C TYR A 164 -6.61 -4.36 -3.09
N SER A 165 -5.40 -4.85 -3.34
CA SER A 165 -4.77 -4.66 -4.65
C SER A 165 -5.51 -5.38 -5.78
N ILE A 166 -6.04 -6.58 -5.50
CA ILE A 166 -6.86 -7.35 -6.45
C ILE A 166 -8.21 -6.68 -6.66
N CYS A 167 -8.89 -6.34 -5.56
CA CYS A 167 -10.20 -5.68 -5.60
C CYS A 167 -10.13 -4.32 -6.31
N ASP A 168 -9.09 -3.54 -6.02
CA ASP A 168 -8.91 -2.21 -6.61
C ASP A 168 -8.65 -2.29 -8.12
N LYS A 169 -7.89 -3.29 -8.58
CA LYS A 169 -7.71 -3.49 -10.03
C LYS A 169 -9.06 -3.78 -10.70
N HIS A 170 -9.86 -4.67 -10.13
CA HIS A 170 -11.17 -5.01 -10.66
C HIS A 170 -12.10 -3.78 -10.69
N ASN A 171 -12.18 -3.04 -9.59
CA ASN A 171 -12.99 -1.82 -9.51
C ASN A 171 -12.50 -0.71 -10.43
N MET A 172 -11.20 -0.56 -10.63
CA MET A 172 -10.65 0.39 -11.61
C MET A 172 -11.03 0.02 -13.03
N ASP A 173 -11.09 -1.28 -13.37
CA ASP A 173 -11.54 -1.74 -14.68
C ASP A 173 -13.04 -1.45 -14.89
N ILE A 174 -13.89 -1.68 -13.87
CA ILE A 174 -15.33 -1.31 -13.91
C ILE A 174 -15.48 0.20 -14.09
N MET A 175 -14.74 1.01 -13.32
CA MET A 175 -14.81 2.47 -13.44
C MET A 175 -14.35 2.97 -14.80
N ALA A 176 -13.32 2.37 -15.38
CA ALA A 176 -12.85 2.73 -16.72
C ALA A 176 -13.92 2.44 -17.78
N GLN A 177 -14.57 1.27 -17.70
CA GLN A 177 -15.68 0.89 -18.60
C GLN A 177 -16.90 1.81 -18.42
N ALA A 178 -17.33 2.06 -17.18
CA ALA A 178 -18.43 2.97 -16.89
C ALA A 178 -18.15 4.38 -17.38
N ASN A 179 -16.91 4.87 -17.23
CA ASN A 179 -16.51 6.20 -17.68
C ASN A 179 -16.59 6.34 -19.21
N THR A 180 -16.19 5.32 -19.97
CA THR A 180 -16.26 5.35 -21.44
C THR A 180 -17.72 5.30 -21.95
N ALA A 181 -18.66 4.79 -21.15
CA ALA A 181 -20.07 4.74 -21.49
C ALA A 181 -20.82 6.03 -21.20
N LEU A 182 -20.22 6.99 -20.49
CA LEU A 182 -20.83 8.29 -20.22
C LEU A 182 -20.89 9.16 -21.49
N ALA A 183 -21.98 9.92 -21.64
CA ALA A 183 -22.12 10.91 -22.72
C ALA A 183 -21.02 11.99 -22.65
N GLN A 184 -20.58 12.34 -21.46
CA GLN A 184 -19.44 13.21 -21.19
C GLN A 184 -18.50 12.50 -20.23
N PRO A 185 -17.49 11.79 -20.72
CA PRO A 185 -16.55 11.07 -19.86
C PRO A 185 -15.78 12.02 -18.93
N VAL A 186 -15.60 11.59 -17.70
CA VAL A 186 -14.70 12.24 -16.75
C VAL A 186 -13.26 12.06 -17.24
N ASN A 187 -12.43 13.08 -17.07
CA ASN A 187 -11.02 12.97 -17.43
C ASN A 187 -10.38 11.74 -16.78
N ALA A 188 -9.77 10.87 -17.58
CA ALA A 188 -9.18 9.61 -17.15
C ALA A 188 -8.15 9.77 -16.01
N ALA A 189 -7.48 10.92 -15.91
CA ALA A 189 -6.56 11.22 -14.81
C ALA A 189 -7.29 11.48 -13.48
N ILE A 190 -8.56 11.86 -13.51
CA ILE A 190 -9.36 12.13 -12.30
C ILE A 190 -9.95 10.83 -11.73
N VAL A 191 -10.22 9.81 -12.56
CA VAL A 191 -10.85 8.55 -12.15
C VAL A 191 -10.10 7.86 -10.99
N PRO A 192 -8.77 7.70 -11.01
CA PRO A 192 -8.02 7.15 -9.88
C PRO A 192 -8.12 7.99 -8.59
N LEU A 193 -8.19 9.31 -8.72
CA LEU A 193 -8.35 10.22 -7.59
C LEU A 193 -9.74 10.06 -6.95
N CYS A 194 -10.79 9.95 -7.79
CA CYS A 194 -12.15 9.67 -7.34
C CYS A 194 -12.23 8.36 -6.56
N TYR A 195 -11.70 7.29 -7.13
CA TYR A 195 -11.71 5.97 -6.48
C TYR A 195 -10.95 5.98 -5.17
N ASN A 196 -9.77 6.60 -5.15
CA ASN A 196 -8.96 6.71 -3.94
C ASN A 196 -9.68 7.51 -2.83
N TRP A 197 -10.42 8.55 -3.20
CA TRP A 197 -11.24 9.30 -2.25
C TRP A 197 -12.40 8.45 -1.71
N LEU A 198 -13.13 7.75 -2.60
CA LEU A 198 -14.20 6.84 -2.20
C LEU A 198 -13.73 5.81 -1.18
N ILE A 199 -12.54 5.23 -1.35
CA ILE A 199 -11.95 4.28 -0.40
C ILE A 199 -11.54 4.99 0.89
N SER A 200 -10.89 6.15 0.79
CA SER A 200 -10.32 6.84 1.94
C SER A 200 -11.37 7.30 2.96
N ALA A 201 -12.57 7.65 2.50
CA ALA A 201 -13.64 8.11 3.37
C ALA A 201 -14.12 7.00 4.35
N PRO A 202 -14.62 5.84 3.92
CA PRO A 202 -15.00 4.76 4.83
C PRO A 202 -13.80 4.18 5.58
N LEU A 203 -12.61 4.13 4.98
CA LEU A 203 -11.38 3.71 5.66
C LEU A 203 -11.07 4.62 6.86
N SER A 204 -11.14 5.94 6.68
CA SER A 204 -10.95 6.89 7.78
C SER A 204 -11.97 6.68 8.89
N LEU A 205 -13.25 6.48 8.55
CA LEU A 205 -14.32 6.24 9.52
C LEU A 205 -14.13 4.93 10.28
N THR A 206 -13.77 3.84 9.60
CA THR A 206 -13.52 2.55 10.26
C THR A 206 -12.33 2.58 11.18
N LEU A 207 -11.21 3.19 10.75
CA LEU A 207 -10.03 3.37 11.60
C LEU A 207 -10.31 4.30 12.79
N PHE A 208 -11.13 5.34 12.59
CA PHE A 208 -11.55 6.23 13.68
C PHE A 208 -12.42 5.50 14.69
N ALA A 209 -13.40 4.70 14.23
CA ALA A 209 -14.24 3.88 15.10
C ALA A 209 -13.38 2.91 15.94
N ILE A 210 -12.33 2.31 15.35
CA ILE A 210 -11.38 1.47 16.10
C ILE A 210 -10.59 2.33 17.11
N ALA A 211 -10.16 3.53 16.72
CA ALA A 211 -9.38 4.44 17.56
C ALA A 211 -10.16 4.97 18.77
N LEU A 212 -11.50 5.06 18.68
CA LEU A 212 -12.38 5.45 19.79
C LEU A 212 -12.28 4.51 21.00
N ARG A 213 -11.77 3.28 20.82
CA ARG A 213 -11.45 2.37 21.94
C ARG A 213 -10.33 2.92 22.85
N ASN A 214 -9.53 3.86 22.35
CA ASN A 214 -8.47 4.54 23.12
C ASN A 214 -8.42 6.04 22.76
N PRO A 215 -9.34 6.87 23.31
CA PRO A 215 -9.42 8.30 22.99
C PRO A 215 -8.16 9.10 23.39
N ALA A 216 -7.38 8.58 24.35
CA ALA A 216 -6.12 9.21 24.74
C ALA A 216 -5.13 9.26 23.57
N ARG A 217 -5.06 8.21 22.75
CA ARG A 217 -4.20 8.14 21.55
C ARG A 217 -4.63 9.14 20.47
N ILE A 218 -5.94 9.36 20.32
CA ILE A 218 -6.44 10.40 19.39
C ILE A 218 -5.95 11.79 19.84
N ARG A 219 -6.09 12.11 21.14
CA ARG A 219 -5.64 13.38 21.69
C ARG A 219 -4.13 13.55 21.58
N GLU A 220 -3.36 12.52 21.85
CA GLU A 220 -1.90 12.51 21.72
C GLU A 220 -1.48 12.75 20.26
N THR A 221 -2.08 12.05 19.30
CA THR A 221 -1.80 12.23 17.87
C THR A 221 -2.12 13.66 17.44
N MET A 222 -3.27 14.20 17.84
CA MET A 222 -3.66 15.58 17.51
C MET A 222 -2.73 16.61 18.14
N ARG A 223 -2.23 16.37 19.35
CA ARG A 223 -1.34 17.29 20.05
C ARG A 223 0.09 17.24 19.53
N CYS A 224 0.65 16.04 19.35
CA CYS A 224 2.07 15.84 19.10
C CYS A 224 2.41 15.60 17.62
N PHE A 225 1.48 15.04 16.84
CA PHE A 225 1.77 14.54 15.51
C PHE A 225 0.86 15.06 14.40
N ARG A 226 -0.05 16.02 14.66
CA ARG A 226 -1.05 16.51 13.69
C ARG A 226 -0.45 16.90 12.32
N GLY A 227 0.65 17.65 12.32
CA GLY A 227 1.31 18.09 11.08
C GLY A 227 1.95 16.93 10.31
N ARG A 228 2.56 15.98 11.03
CA ARG A 228 3.12 14.76 10.42
C ARG A 228 2.02 13.84 9.90
N ALA A 229 0.93 13.70 10.65
CA ALA A 229 -0.23 12.91 10.21
C ALA A 229 -0.86 13.51 8.95
N ALA A 230 -1.02 14.84 8.89
CA ALA A 230 -1.52 15.53 7.71
C ALA A 230 -0.60 15.30 6.48
N LEU A 231 0.70 15.48 6.64
CA LEU A 231 1.67 15.26 5.57
C LEU A 231 1.68 13.80 5.12
N VAL A 232 1.65 12.85 6.05
CA VAL A 232 1.54 11.41 5.74
C VAL A 232 0.26 11.12 4.98
N GLY A 233 -0.87 11.71 5.37
CA GLY A 233 -2.14 11.56 4.65
C GLY A 233 -2.03 12.02 3.20
N ILE A 234 -1.55 13.24 2.97
CA ILE A 234 -1.37 13.79 1.61
C ILE A 234 -0.45 12.91 0.78
N LEU A 235 0.71 12.53 1.31
CA LEU A 235 1.68 11.70 0.59
C LEU A 235 1.15 10.29 0.32
N THR A 236 0.42 9.68 1.26
CA THR A 236 -0.17 8.36 1.09
C THR A 236 -1.27 8.39 0.03
N PHE A 237 -2.14 9.40 0.07
CA PHE A 237 -3.19 9.60 -0.93
C PHE A 237 -2.59 9.77 -2.33
N ALA A 238 -1.65 10.69 -2.50
CA ALA A 238 -0.98 10.94 -3.76
C ALA A 238 -0.24 9.69 -4.27
N ALA A 239 0.52 9.02 -3.39
CA ALA A 239 1.23 7.79 -3.74
C ALA A 239 0.27 6.70 -4.23
N TYR A 240 -0.88 6.53 -3.55
CA TYR A 240 -1.81 5.49 -3.92
C TYR A 240 -2.63 5.84 -5.18
N ALA A 241 -3.00 7.09 -5.38
CA ALA A 241 -3.62 7.56 -6.62
C ALA A 241 -2.74 7.25 -7.84
N LEU A 242 -1.42 7.42 -7.74
CA LEU A 242 -0.47 7.06 -8.80
C LEU A 242 -0.44 5.54 -9.06
N VAL A 243 -0.58 4.71 -8.01
CA VAL A 243 -0.70 3.24 -8.17
C VAL A 243 -1.98 2.88 -8.90
N LEU A 244 -3.11 3.46 -8.50
CA LEU A 244 -4.41 3.23 -9.15
C LEU A 244 -4.38 3.71 -10.62
N ALA A 245 -3.74 4.85 -10.89
CA ALA A 245 -3.52 5.31 -12.26
C ALA A 245 -2.67 4.32 -13.07
N ALA A 246 -1.61 3.77 -12.47
CA ALA A 246 -0.77 2.77 -13.14
C ALA A 246 -1.53 1.47 -13.44
N MET A 247 -2.52 1.09 -12.63
CA MET A 247 -3.37 -0.09 -12.85
C MET A 247 -4.19 0.00 -14.14
N GLN A 248 -4.48 1.22 -14.64
CA GLN A 248 -5.18 1.41 -15.92
C GLN A 248 -4.34 0.98 -17.14
N PHE A 249 -3.01 0.92 -17.00
CA PHE A 249 -2.06 0.60 -18.07
C PHE A 249 -1.54 -0.83 -18.01
N VAL A 250 -2.08 -1.69 -17.13
CA VAL A 250 -1.64 -3.07 -16.95
C VAL A 250 -2.83 -4.03 -16.90
N ALA A 251 -2.71 -5.17 -17.58
CA ALA A 251 -3.70 -6.23 -17.51
C ALA A 251 -3.60 -7.02 -16.18
N ASN A 252 -2.38 -7.30 -15.73
CA ASN A 252 -2.13 -8.11 -14.54
C ASN A 252 -1.59 -7.26 -13.38
N VAL A 253 -2.33 -7.22 -12.28
CA VAL A 253 -1.98 -6.44 -11.07
C VAL A 253 -0.68 -6.91 -10.40
N SER A 254 -0.28 -8.17 -10.61
CA SER A 254 0.97 -8.71 -10.05
C SER A 254 2.19 -7.88 -10.46
N TYR A 255 2.20 -7.35 -11.69
CA TYR A 255 3.29 -6.48 -12.15
C TYR A 255 3.35 -5.16 -11.39
N VAL A 256 2.19 -4.56 -11.07
CA VAL A 256 2.13 -3.33 -10.26
C VAL A 256 2.63 -3.61 -8.85
N VAL A 257 2.15 -4.70 -8.23
CA VAL A 257 2.55 -5.09 -6.87
C VAL A 257 4.05 -5.41 -6.81
N ALA A 258 4.59 -6.13 -7.80
CA ALA A 258 6.02 -6.41 -7.88
C ALA A 258 6.85 -5.13 -8.01
N PHE A 259 6.49 -4.26 -8.94
CA PHE A 259 7.28 -3.06 -9.21
C PHE A 259 7.21 -2.02 -8.08
N ARG A 260 6.14 -2.01 -7.29
CA ARG A 260 6.03 -1.20 -6.07
C ARG A 260 7.11 -1.55 -5.02
N GLN A 261 7.72 -2.74 -5.09
CA GLN A 261 8.79 -3.13 -4.17
C GLN A 261 10.07 -2.28 -4.33
N VAL A 262 10.22 -1.56 -5.43
CA VAL A 262 11.28 -0.54 -5.60
C VAL A 262 11.29 0.47 -4.43
N SER A 263 10.13 0.72 -3.79
CA SER A 263 10.06 1.56 -2.59
C SER A 263 10.86 0.99 -1.40
N ILE A 264 11.05 -0.32 -1.30
CA ILE A 264 11.88 -0.95 -0.26
C ILE A 264 13.34 -0.59 -0.50
N LEU A 265 13.79 -0.69 -1.75
CA LEU A 265 15.16 -0.30 -2.13
C LEU A 265 15.43 1.16 -1.76
N LEU A 266 14.53 2.06 -2.16
CA LEU A 266 14.65 3.48 -1.81
C LEU A 266 14.65 3.70 -0.30
N THR A 267 13.84 2.94 0.45
CA THR A 267 13.81 3.01 1.92
C THR A 267 15.13 2.51 2.53
N VAL A 268 15.76 1.48 1.96
CA VAL A 268 17.09 1.02 2.39
C VAL A 268 18.15 2.09 2.14
N VAL A 269 18.14 2.71 0.96
CA VAL A 269 19.06 3.81 0.62
C VAL A 269 18.87 4.98 1.59
N VAL A 270 17.64 5.43 1.80
CA VAL A 270 17.32 6.50 2.75
C VAL A 270 17.73 6.12 4.18
N GLY A 271 17.49 4.87 4.60
CA GLY A 271 17.88 4.35 5.90
C GLY A 271 19.40 4.47 6.13
N ILE A 272 20.18 4.02 5.15
CA ILE A 272 21.64 4.04 5.23
C ILE A 272 22.20 5.48 5.19
N PHE A 273 21.77 6.30 4.22
CA PHE A 273 22.40 7.61 3.97
C PHE A 273 21.81 8.76 4.78
N MET A 274 20.50 8.71 5.12
CA MET A 274 19.82 9.81 5.82
C MET A 274 19.48 9.50 7.29
N LEU A 275 19.35 8.21 7.65
CA LEU A 275 19.02 7.81 9.02
C LEU A 275 20.20 7.18 9.76
N GLY A 276 21.38 7.04 9.11
CA GLY A 276 22.58 6.48 9.72
C GLY A 276 22.46 4.99 10.08
N GLU A 277 21.57 4.23 9.39
CA GLU A 277 21.43 2.80 9.65
C GLU A 277 22.70 2.02 9.23
N GLU A 278 23.01 0.94 9.97
CA GLU A 278 24.17 0.10 9.69
C GLU A 278 24.13 -0.47 8.26
N ARG A 279 25.29 -0.42 7.60
CA ARG A 279 25.53 -1.01 6.28
C ARG A 279 25.90 -2.48 6.46
N ASN A 280 24.94 -3.37 6.29
CA ASN A 280 25.14 -4.80 6.40
C ASN A 280 25.19 -5.44 5.01
N ALA A 281 26.09 -6.41 4.80
CA ALA A 281 26.24 -7.10 3.52
C ALA A 281 24.94 -7.76 3.02
N PRO A 282 24.13 -8.47 3.84
CA PRO A 282 22.86 -9.01 3.41
C PRO A 282 21.88 -7.93 2.92
N LYS A 283 21.83 -6.76 3.57
CA LYS A 283 20.99 -5.64 3.22
C LYS A 283 21.31 -5.09 1.83
N LEU A 284 22.59 -4.96 1.52
CA LEU A 284 23.06 -4.51 0.21
C LEU A 284 22.82 -5.56 -0.88
N VAL A 285 23.16 -6.83 -0.59
CA VAL A 285 22.90 -7.94 -1.53
C VAL A 285 21.40 -8.09 -1.80
N GLY A 286 20.55 -8.04 -0.76
CA GLY A 286 19.10 -8.09 -0.92
C GLY A 286 18.55 -6.95 -1.78
N ALA A 287 19.09 -5.74 -1.60
CA ALA A 287 18.74 -4.60 -2.43
C ALA A 287 19.10 -4.82 -3.91
N ILE A 288 20.28 -5.38 -4.19
CA ILE A 288 20.73 -5.71 -5.56
C ILE A 288 19.87 -6.83 -6.17
N VAL A 289 19.58 -7.88 -5.41
CA VAL A 289 18.78 -9.04 -5.88
C VAL A 289 17.36 -8.64 -6.27
N MET A 290 16.78 -7.59 -5.67
CA MET A 290 15.44 -7.10 -6.03
C MET A 290 15.41 -6.35 -7.38
N PHE A 291 16.57 -6.02 -7.96
CA PHE A 291 16.72 -5.28 -9.21
C PHE A 291 17.10 -6.15 -10.39
#